data_5df86d81e6f75656ffd83d16b8034006
#
_entry.id   5df86d81e6f75656ffd83d16b8034006
#
_cell.length_a   1.000
_cell.length_b   1.000
_cell.length_c   1.000
_cell.angle_alpha   90.00
_cell.angle_beta   90.00
_cell.angle_gamma   90.00
#
_symmetry.space_group_name_H-M   'P 1'
#
loop_
_entity.id
_entity.type
_entity.pdbx_description
1 polymer ?
#
loop_
_entity_poly.entity_id
_entity_poly.type
_entity_poly.pdbx_seq_one_letter_code
_entity_poly.pdbx_strand_id
1 'polypeptide(L)'
;MTRIAIYPGSFDPPTRGHEDLIRRSLLLSDRLIVAVAVNVSKQPLFGVEERLAMLRTAVGQDPRIEFVSFEGLLADFARRVGASVVVRGLRAVSDFEYEFQMALMNRQLHPSLETVFLVPALD
;
A
#
# COMPACT_ATOMS: atom_id res chain seq x y z
N MET A 1 -15.94 12.12 -9.64
CA MET A 1 -14.60 12.27 -9.01
C MET A 1 -13.92 10.92 -8.91
N THR A 2 -12.65 10.89 -9.27
CA THR A 2 -11.87 9.66 -9.19
C THR A 2 -11.28 9.50 -7.80
N ARG A 3 -11.61 8.40 -7.12
CA ARG A 3 -11.03 8.07 -5.82
C ARG A 3 -9.78 7.23 -6.04
N ILE A 4 -8.64 7.76 -5.61
CA ILE A 4 -7.35 7.11 -5.74
C ILE A 4 -6.91 6.61 -4.37
N ALA A 5 -6.62 5.33 -4.27
CA ALA A 5 -6.09 4.71 -3.07
C ALA A 5 -4.65 4.29 -3.28
N ILE A 6 -3.87 4.27 -2.20
CA ILE A 6 -2.52 3.72 -2.19
C ILE A 6 -2.50 2.51 -1.28
N TYR A 7 -1.89 1.45 -1.73
CA TYR A 7 -1.54 0.32 -0.88
C TYR A 7 -0.02 0.25 -0.77
N PRO A 8 0.56 0.82 0.30
CA PRO A 8 2.01 0.85 0.46
C PRO A 8 2.51 -0.38 1.21
N GLY A 9 3.73 -0.77 0.95
CA GLY A 9 4.36 -1.85 1.69
C GLY A 9 5.74 -2.15 1.17
N SER A 10 6.44 -3.05 1.84
CA SER A 10 7.75 -3.53 1.40
C SER A 10 7.61 -4.57 0.28
N PHE A 11 6.63 -5.45 0.39
CA PHE A 11 6.39 -6.53 -0.59
C PHE A 11 7.66 -7.32 -0.89
N ASP A 12 8.32 -7.79 0.16
CA ASP A 12 9.66 -8.38 0.06
C ASP A 12 9.72 -9.79 0.64
N PRO A 13 9.16 -10.80 -0.02
CA PRO A 13 8.44 -10.72 -1.30
C PRO A 13 6.95 -10.43 -1.11
N PRO A 14 6.22 -10.18 -2.21
CA PRO A 14 4.76 -10.14 -2.15
C PRO A 14 4.20 -11.51 -1.76
N THR A 15 3.08 -11.50 -1.04
CA THR A 15 2.41 -12.72 -0.57
C THR A 15 1.00 -12.80 -1.13
N ARG A 16 0.34 -13.95 -0.90
CA ARG A 16 -1.08 -14.10 -1.25
C ARG A 16 -1.96 -13.13 -0.49
N GLY A 17 -1.57 -12.81 0.76
CA GLY A 17 -2.27 -11.80 1.54
C GLY A 17 -2.21 -10.42 0.89
N HIS A 18 -1.04 -10.04 0.39
CA HIS A 18 -0.89 -8.79 -0.36
C HIS A 18 -1.77 -8.79 -1.61
N GLU A 19 -1.75 -9.88 -2.36
CA GLU A 19 -2.53 -10.01 -3.58
C GLU A 19 -4.04 -9.88 -3.29
N ASP A 20 -4.51 -10.55 -2.23
CA ASP A 20 -5.89 -10.47 -1.80
C ASP A 20 -6.30 -9.03 -1.47
N LEU A 21 -5.47 -8.33 -0.68
CA LEU A 21 -5.76 -6.95 -0.32
C LEU A 21 -5.75 -6.01 -1.52
N ILE A 22 -4.86 -6.25 -2.47
CA ILE A 22 -4.83 -5.47 -3.71
C ILE A 22 -6.17 -5.59 -4.45
N ARG A 23 -6.66 -6.81 -4.62
CA ARG A 23 -7.92 -7.04 -5.33
C ARG A 23 -9.10 -6.43 -4.60
N ARG A 24 -9.12 -6.57 -3.28
CA ARG A 24 -10.23 -6.05 -2.46
C ARG A 24 -10.21 -4.53 -2.36
N SER A 25 -9.03 -3.92 -2.46
CA SER A 25 -8.92 -2.45 -2.47
C SER A 25 -9.66 -1.83 -3.64
N LEU A 26 -9.82 -2.57 -4.72
CA LEU A 26 -10.56 -2.08 -5.89
C LEU A 26 -12.06 -1.92 -5.62
N LEU A 27 -12.56 -2.48 -4.51
CA LEU A 27 -13.93 -2.24 -4.07
C LEU A 27 -14.10 -0.87 -3.44
N LEU A 28 -13.01 -0.27 -2.98
CA LEU A 28 -13.03 0.99 -2.23
C LEU A 28 -12.55 2.18 -3.05
N SER A 29 -12.02 1.95 -4.23
CA SER A 29 -11.39 3.00 -5.02
C SER A 29 -11.59 2.77 -6.50
N ASP A 30 -11.48 3.86 -7.27
CA ASP A 30 -11.55 3.80 -8.72
C ASP A 30 -10.20 3.43 -9.32
N ARG A 31 -9.13 3.86 -8.67
CA ARG A 31 -7.75 3.58 -9.06
C ARG A 31 -6.95 3.22 -7.83
N LEU A 32 -6.03 2.26 -7.99
CA LEU A 32 -5.16 1.80 -6.92
C LEU A 32 -3.70 1.92 -7.33
N ILE A 33 -2.92 2.54 -6.46
CA ILE A 33 -1.48 2.62 -6.61
C ILE A 33 -0.86 1.68 -5.58
N VAL A 34 -0.25 0.61 -6.06
CA VAL A 34 0.51 -0.31 -5.21
C VAL A 34 1.93 0.22 -5.15
N ALA A 35 2.34 0.69 -3.97
CA ALA A 35 3.55 1.48 -3.81
C ALA A 35 4.58 0.73 -2.97
N VAL A 36 5.66 0.31 -3.62
CA VAL A 36 6.77 -0.37 -2.94
C VAL A 36 7.62 0.68 -2.24
N ALA A 37 7.72 0.57 -0.92
CA ALA A 37 8.53 1.49 -0.13
C ALA A 37 10.01 1.14 -0.28
N VAL A 38 10.81 2.14 -0.64
CA VAL A 38 12.26 2.00 -0.72
C VAL A 38 12.85 2.49 0.59
N ASN A 39 13.52 1.59 1.31
CA ASN A 39 14.17 1.92 2.56
C ASN A 39 15.67 1.65 2.42
N VAL A 40 16.44 2.72 2.24
CA VAL A 40 17.87 2.62 2.00
C VAL A 40 18.66 2.08 3.21
N SER A 41 18.07 2.12 4.41
CA SER A 41 18.73 1.64 5.63
C SER A 41 18.57 0.15 5.85
N LYS A 42 17.69 -0.51 5.10
CA LYS A 42 17.44 -1.95 5.21
C LYS A 42 18.02 -2.68 4.00
N GLN A 43 18.49 -3.90 4.23
CA GLN A 43 18.91 -4.77 3.15
C GLN A 43 17.74 -5.65 2.76
N PRO A 44 17.09 -5.40 1.61
CA PRO A 44 15.94 -6.21 1.19
C PRO A 44 16.39 -7.58 0.67
N LEU A 45 15.46 -8.56 0.72
CA LEU A 45 15.67 -9.85 0.08
C LEU A 45 15.71 -9.72 -1.44
N PHE A 46 14.84 -8.87 -1.95
CA PHE A 46 14.73 -8.65 -3.40
C PHE A 46 14.83 -7.16 -3.68
N GLY A 47 15.44 -6.81 -4.81
CA GLY A 47 15.52 -5.42 -5.25
C GLY A 47 14.15 -4.86 -5.60
N VAL A 48 14.08 -3.53 -5.71
CA VAL A 48 12.83 -2.84 -6.00
C VAL A 48 12.22 -3.32 -7.31
N GLU A 49 13.02 -3.40 -8.37
CA GLU A 49 12.52 -3.84 -9.67
C GLU A 49 12.03 -5.29 -9.65
N GLU A 50 12.71 -6.14 -8.87
CA GLU A 50 12.28 -7.53 -8.71
C GLU A 50 10.93 -7.60 -8.00
N ARG A 51 10.75 -6.81 -6.94
CA ARG A 51 9.49 -6.78 -6.20
C ARG A 51 8.34 -6.26 -7.05
N LEU A 52 8.59 -5.22 -7.83
CA LEU A 52 7.60 -4.70 -8.76
C LEU A 52 7.21 -5.74 -9.82
N ALA A 53 8.21 -6.46 -10.37
CA ALA A 53 7.95 -7.51 -11.34
C ALA A 53 7.13 -8.66 -10.75
N MET A 54 7.45 -9.05 -9.51
CA MET A 54 6.69 -10.10 -8.81
C MET A 54 5.23 -9.68 -8.59
N LEU A 55 5.00 -8.43 -8.22
CA LEU A 55 3.65 -7.90 -8.03
C LEU A 55 2.86 -7.92 -9.35
N ARG A 56 3.49 -7.47 -10.43
CA ARG A 56 2.84 -7.46 -11.75
C ARG A 56 2.48 -8.87 -12.21
N THR A 57 3.37 -9.82 -11.95
CA THR A 57 3.12 -11.21 -12.31
C THR A 57 1.98 -11.82 -11.50
N ALA A 58 1.97 -11.55 -10.18
CA ALA A 58 0.99 -12.13 -9.27
C ALA A 58 -0.42 -11.58 -9.51
N VAL A 59 -0.52 -10.27 -9.72
CA VAL A 59 -1.82 -9.60 -9.84
C VAL A 59 -2.34 -9.61 -11.28
N GLY A 60 -1.43 -9.54 -12.24
CA GLY A 60 -1.79 -9.42 -13.65
C GLY A 60 -2.07 -7.98 -14.05
N GLN A 61 -2.58 -7.79 -15.26
CA GLN A 61 -2.86 -6.47 -15.79
C GLN A 61 -4.28 -6.05 -15.48
N ASP A 62 -4.42 -4.88 -14.88
CA ASP A 62 -5.69 -4.24 -14.63
C ASP A 62 -5.47 -2.73 -14.83
N PRO A 63 -6.22 -2.08 -15.72
CA PRO A 63 -5.99 -0.66 -16.01
C PRO A 63 -6.23 0.25 -14.82
N ARG A 64 -6.86 -0.26 -13.75
CA ARG A 64 -7.10 0.50 -12.53
C ARG A 64 -5.93 0.45 -11.56
N ILE A 65 -4.95 -0.43 -11.80
CA ILE A 65 -3.83 -0.66 -10.88
C ILE A 65 -2.53 -0.18 -11.50
N GLU A 66 -1.77 0.57 -10.69
CA GLU A 66 -0.43 1.03 -11.06
C GLU A 66 0.55 0.54 -10.00
N PHE A 67 1.68 0.00 -10.44
CA PHE A 67 2.73 -0.50 -9.53
C PHE A 67 3.93 0.44 -9.62
N VAL A 68 4.27 1.08 -8.49
CA VAL A 68 5.36 2.06 -8.45
C VAL A 68 6.18 1.88 -7.17
N SER A 69 7.33 2.54 -7.13
CA SER A 69 8.12 2.64 -5.90
C SER A 69 8.09 4.09 -5.41
N PHE A 70 8.34 4.28 -4.12
CA PHE A 70 8.45 5.63 -3.56
C PHE A 70 9.48 5.65 -2.43
N GLU A 71 10.04 6.83 -2.21
CA GLU A 71 10.95 7.10 -1.11
C GLU A 71 10.37 8.22 -0.26
N GLY A 72 10.78 8.28 1.00
CA GLY A 72 10.36 9.35 1.90
C GLY A 72 9.02 9.08 2.53
N LEU A 73 8.35 10.16 2.95
CA LEU A 73 7.11 10.07 3.68
C LEU A 73 5.94 9.68 2.79
N LEU A 74 5.14 8.74 3.26
CA LEU A 74 3.95 8.30 2.54
C LEU A 74 2.97 9.45 2.31
N ALA A 75 2.81 10.33 3.29
CA ALA A 75 1.90 11.49 3.17
C ALA A 75 2.30 12.40 2.01
N ASP A 76 3.60 12.62 1.80
CA ASP A 76 4.10 13.45 0.69
C ASP A 76 3.83 12.77 -0.64
N PHE A 77 4.09 11.47 -0.70
CA PHE A 77 3.82 10.69 -1.91
C PHE A 77 2.33 10.70 -2.25
N ALA A 78 1.48 10.50 -1.24
CA ALA A 78 0.03 10.53 -1.41
C ALA A 78 -0.44 11.87 -1.99
N ARG A 79 0.13 12.96 -1.47
CA ARG A 79 -0.21 14.30 -1.97
C ARG A 79 0.21 14.47 -3.42
N ARG A 80 1.39 13.97 -3.79
CA ARG A 80 1.89 14.09 -5.17
C ARG A 80 1.02 13.35 -6.18
N VAL A 81 0.50 12.19 -5.80
CA VAL A 81 -0.31 11.38 -6.72
C VAL A 81 -1.80 11.64 -6.61
N GLY A 82 -2.20 12.51 -5.70
CA GLY A 82 -3.62 12.86 -5.53
C GLY A 82 -4.45 11.79 -4.84
N ALA A 83 -3.81 10.95 -4.02
CA ALA A 83 -4.52 9.89 -3.31
C ALA A 83 -5.22 10.42 -2.06
N SER A 84 -6.40 9.89 -1.77
CA SER A 84 -7.18 10.24 -0.60
C SER A 84 -7.33 9.10 0.41
N VAL A 85 -6.92 7.89 0.04
CA VAL A 85 -7.09 6.70 0.88
C VAL A 85 -5.78 5.91 0.90
N VAL A 86 -5.40 5.46 2.10
CA VAL A 86 -4.31 4.50 2.28
C VAL A 86 -4.94 3.19 2.77
N VAL A 87 -4.66 2.10 2.07
CA VAL A 87 -5.13 0.78 2.46
C VAL A 87 -4.02 0.06 3.24
N ARG A 88 -4.38 -0.49 4.38
CA ARG A 88 -3.47 -1.30 5.18
C ARG A 88 -4.19 -2.57 5.62
N GLY A 89 -3.43 -3.65 5.79
CA GLY A 89 -3.96 -4.90 6.33
C GLY A 89 -3.64 -5.02 7.80
N LEU A 90 -4.59 -5.53 8.59
CA LEU A 90 -4.36 -5.87 9.99
C LEU A 90 -4.43 -7.39 10.13
N ARG A 91 -3.29 -8.02 10.42
CA ARG A 91 -3.20 -9.48 10.53
C ARG A 91 -3.36 -9.96 11.96
N ALA A 92 -2.97 -9.15 12.93
CA ALA A 92 -2.98 -9.52 14.33
C ALA A 92 -3.16 -8.29 15.20
N VAL A 93 -3.59 -8.51 16.45
CA VAL A 93 -3.72 -7.42 17.42
C VAL A 93 -2.39 -6.70 17.65
N SER A 94 -1.29 -7.44 17.57
CA SER A 94 0.06 -6.85 17.74
C SER A 94 0.43 -5.85 16.65
N ASP A 95 -0.22 -5.90 15.48
CA ASP A 95 0.02 -4.94 14.42
C ASP A 95 -0.73 -3.63 14.67
N PHE A 96 -1.82 -3.67 15.42
CA PHE A 96 -2.76 -2.56 15.50
C PHE A 96 -2.13 -1.28 16.04
N GLU A 97 -1.37 -1.39 17.10
CA GLU A 97 -0.80 -0.20 17.75
C GLU A 97 0.14 0.56 16.79
N TYR A 98 1.02 -0.17 16.12
CA TYR A 98 1.93 0.43 15.15
C TYR A 98 1.15 1.05 13.97
N GLU A 99 0.20 0.32 13.42
CA GLU A 99 -0.60 0.78 12.30
C GLU A 99 -1.43 2.01 12.66
N PHE A 100 -1.98 2.01 13.87
CA PHE A 100 -2.77 3.14 14.35
C PHE A 100 -1.92 4.39 14.49
N GLN A 101 -0.72 4.28 15.04
CA GLN A 101 0.20 5.40 15.18
C GLN A 101 0.61 5.96 13.82
N MET A 102 0.85 5.09 12.86
CA MET A 102 1.18 5.51 11.50
C MET A 102 0.01 6.24 10.84
N ALA A 103 -1.21 5.74 11.04
CA ALA A 103 -2.42 6.38 10.51
C ALA A 103 -2.60 7.78 11.09
N LEU A 104 -2.38 7.93 12.40
CA LEU A 104 -2.46 9.25 13.05
C LEU A 104 -1.41 10.21 12.50
N MET A 105 -0.18 9.73 12.32
CA MET A 105 0.89 10.56 11.79
C MET A 105 0.57 11.02 10.37
N ASN A 106 0.12 10.10 9.53
CA ASN A 106 -0.23 10.44 8.15
C ASN A 106 -1.36 11.45 8.09
N ARG A 107 -2.36 11.30 8.95
CA ARG A 107 -3.48 12.25 9.01
C ARG A 107 -3.02 13.63 9.46
N GLN A 108 -2.07 13.68 10.39
CA GLN A 108 -1.52 14.95 10.85
C GLN A 108 -0.73 15.66 9.74
N LEU A 109 0.02 14.90 8.96
CA LEU A 109 0.82 15.44 7.86
C LEU A 109 -0.02 15.79 6.63
N HIS A 110 -1.13 15.08 6.43
CA HIS A 110 -2.00 15.27 5.28
C HIS A 110 -3.45 15.01 5.73
N PRO A 111 -4.16 16.07 6.23
CA PRO A 111 -5.47 15.89 6.87
C PRO A 111 -6.56 15.24 6.01
N SER A 112 -6.48 15.34 4.70
CA SER A 112 -7.47 14.71 3.81
C SER A 112 -7.18 13.25 3.50
N LEU A 113 -6.09 12.70 4.03
CA LEU A 113 -5.72 11.30 3.78
C LEU A 113 -6.35 10.40 4.83
N GLU A 114 -7.22 9.49 4.41
CA GLU A 114 -7.83 8.51 5.30
C GLU A 114 -7.10 7.18 5.21
N THR A 115 -6.95 6.50 6.35
CA THR A 115 -6.39 5.14 6.36
C THR A 115 -7.53 4.16 6.60
N VAL A 116 -7.60 3.14 5.75
CA VAL A 116 -8.59 2.08 5.85
C VAL A 116 -7.87 0.78 6.14
N PHE A 117 -8.33 0.07 7.16
CA PHE A 117 -7.77 -1.22 7.52
C PHE A 117 -8.67 -2.33 7.01
N LEU A 118 -8.08 -3.27 6.28
CA LEU A 118 -8.79 -4.45 5.79
C LEU A 118 -8.36 -5.67 6.58
N VAL A 119 -9.34 -6.49 6.90
CA VAL A 119 -9.08 -7.76 7.59
C VAL A 119 -8.68 -8.78 6.53
N PRO A 120 -7.52 -9.43 6.67
CA PRO A 120 -7.09 -10.41 5.68
C PRO A 120 -7.94 -11.68 5.72
N ALA A 121 -7.88 -12.46 4.65
CA ALA A 121 -8.54 -13.75 4.59
C ALA A 121 -7.92 -14.70 5.62
N LEU A 122 -8.73 -15.65 6.12
CA LEU A 122 -8.32 -16.54 7.20
C LEU A 122 -7.34 -17.63 6.80
N ASP A 123 -7.24 -17.98 5.55
CA ASP A 123 -6.35 -19.05 5.09
C ASP A 123 -4.95 -18.61 4.69
#